data_ec75c43943914d9ab23acf055c974e7a
#
_entry.id   ec75c43943914d9ab23acf055c974e7a
#
_cell.length_a   1.000
_cell.length_b   1.000
_cell.length_c   1.000
_cell.angle_alpha   90.00
_cell.angle_beta   90.00
_cell.angle_gamma   90.00
#
_symmetry.space_group_name_H-M   'P 1'
#
loop_
_entity.id
_entity.type
_entity.pdbx_description
1 polymer ?
#
loop_
_entity_poly.entity_id
_entity_poly.type
_entity_poly.pdbx_seq_one_letter_code
_entity_poly.pdbx_strand_id
1 'polypeptide(L)'
;MLGGCSSHNTLISFFPFNEDLDTWRDHYGCPNWGASVLQPYGSRLKMNIVPIAPHQRNHVVHDWIAACTRATGARVMEDMNAQIVHRGGFDAGVGFFSIAYDPYSGYRSSASTAYMHPILPRGPQPRRNLHLFLETWAYRLCFDERDAKRVRGVQVRTKHGVNKTIRARREVVLAAGAFDTPRLLLLSGV
;
A
#
# COMPACT_ATOMS: atom_id res chain seq x y z
N MET A 1 -8.77 4.63 9.39
CA MET A 1 -7.83 5.77 9.18
C MET A 1 -7.65 5.98 7.69
N LEU A 2 -7.66 7.23 7.20
CA LEU A 2 -7.39 7.55 5.81
C LEU A 2 -5.93 7.24 5.47
N GLY A 3 -5.68 6.55 4.34
CA GLY A 3 -4.36 6.05 3.97
C GLY A 3 -3.99 4.67 4.53
N GLY A 4 -4.84 4.10 5.39
CA GLY A 4 -4.64 2.75 5.94
C GLY A 4 -3.29 2.58 6.63
N CYS A 5 -2.65 1.42 6.44
CA CYS A 5 -1.36 1.09 7.05
C CYS A 5 -0.25 2.09 6.69
N SER A 6 -0.26 2.67 5.48
CA SER A 6 0.76 3.64 5.06
C SER A 6 0.80 4.91 5.92
N SER A 7 -0.26 5.20 6.68
CA SER A 7 -0.33 6.35 7.58
C SER A 7 0.30 6.12 8.96
N HIS A 8 0.66 4.86 9.31
CA HIS A 8 1.21 4.53 10.64
C HIS A 8 2.29 3.44 10.65
N ASN A 9 2.65 2.86 9.50
CA ASN A 9 3.73 1.87 9.40
C ASN A 9 5.11 2.49 9.69
N THR A 10 6.16 1.68 9.71
CA THR A 10 7.54 2.11 9.93
C THR A 10 8.23 2.72 8.71
N LEU A 11 7.48 3.03 7.65
CA LEU A 11 7.94 3.63 6.39
C LEU A 11 8.76 2.72 5.48
N ILE A 12 9.39 1.66 5.98
CA ILE A 12 10.22 0.76 5.18
C ILE A 12 9.40 0.24 4.01
N SER A 13 9.94 0.39 2.80
CA SER A 13 9.23 0.06 1.56
C SER A 13 10.17 -0.59 0.56
N PHE A 14 9.81 -1.81 0.17
CA PHE A 14 10.49 -2.57 -0.88
C PHE A 14 9.56 -2.81 -2.05
N PHE A 15 10.11 -2.80 -3.26
CA PHE A 15 9.45 -3.43 -4.39
C PHE A 15 9.55 -4.96 -4.26
N PRO A 16 8.56 -5.71 -4.76
CA PRO A 16 8.63 -7.17 -4.76
C PRO A 16 9.73 -7.65 -5.70
N PHE A 17 10.37 -8.75 -5.37
CA PHE A 17 11.31 -9.43 -6.27
C PHE A 17 10.55 -10.06 -7.45
N ASN A 18 11.20 -10.20 -8.58
CA ASN A 18 10.59 -10.87 -9.73
C ASN A 18 10.20 -12.30 -9.39
N GLU A 19 11.03 -13.01 -8.62
CA GLU A 19 10.76 -14.36 -8.16
C GLU A 19 9.45 -14.48 -7.34
N ASP A 20 9.19 -13.51 -6.45
CA ASP A 20 7.94 -13.48 -5.67
C ASP A 20 6.73 -13.32 -6.58
N LEU A 21 6.81 -12.40 -7.54
CA LEU A 21 5.73 -12.14 -8.49
C LEU A 21 5.53 -13.32 -9.45
N ASP A 22 6.60 -13.93 -9.93
CA ASP A 22 6.53 -15.08 -10.81
C ASP A 22 6.02 -16.33 -10.07
N THR A 23 6.32 -16.45 -8.76
CA THR A 23 5.70 -17.47 -7.89
C THR A 23 4.18 -17.30 -7.82
N TRP A 24 3.67 -16.07 -7.75
CA TRP A 24 2.22 -15.85 -7.79
C TRP A 24 1.61 -16.32 -9.12
N ARG A 25 2.27 -16.03 -10.24
CA ARG A 25 1.82 -16.49 -11.56
C ARG A 25 1.87 -18.00 -11.69
N ASP A 26 3.01 -18.61 -11.37
CA ASP A 26 3.32 -19.98 -11.76
C ASP A 26 2.86 -21.00 -10.70
N HIS A 27 3.01 -20.67 -9.41
CA HIS A 27 2.66 -21.61 -8.33
C HIS A 27 1.23 -21.39 -7.81
N TYR A 28 0.78 -20.14 -7.69
CA TYR A 28 -0.57 -19.84 -7.18
C TYR A 28 -1.62 -19.64 -8.27
N GLY A 29 -1.28 -19.82 -9.53
CA GLY A 29 -2.23 -19.75 -10.65
C GLY A 29 -2.82 -18.35 -10.90
N CYS A 30 -2.05 -17.29 -10.65
CA CYS A 30 -2.44 -15.91 -10.87
C CYS A 30 -1.79 -15.35 -12.16
N PRO A 31 -2.27 -15.65 -13.37
CA PRO A 31 -1.53 -15.44 -14.63
C PRO A 31 -1.17 -13.96 -14.91
N ASN A 32 -1.93 -13.01 -14.35
CA ASN A 32 -1.72 -11.58 -14.54
C ASN A 32 -0.90 -10.93 -13.41
N TRP A 33 -0.23 -11.73 -12.55
CA TRP A 33 0.50 -11.24 -11.39
C TRP A 33 2.02 -11.48 -11.47
N GLY A 34 2.52 -11.92 -12.62
CA GLY A 34 3.96 -12.11 -12.85
C GLY A 34 4.72 -10.79 -12.97
N ALA A 35 6.05 -10.87 -12.83
CA ALA A 35 6.95 -9.73 -12.85
C ALA A 35 6.83 -8.90 -14.14
N SER A 36 6.73 -9.55 -15.30
CA SER A 36 6.56 -8.87 -16.59
C SER A 36 5.31 -8.00 -16.68
N VAL A 37 4.27 -8.33 -15.90
CA VAL A 37 3.03 -7.56 -15.84
C VAL A 37 3.10 -6.47 -14.77
N LEU A 38 3.56 -6.79 -13.56
CA LEU A 38 3.46 -5.89 -12.40
C LEU A 38 4.60 -4.89 -12.28
N GLN A 39 5.85 -5.25 -12.60
CA GLN A 39 7.00 -4.36 -12.47
C GLN A 39 6.85 -3.03 -13.23
N PRO A 40 6.29 -2.98 -14.45
CA PRO A 40 6.09 -1.71 -15.16
C PRO A 40 5.16 -0.73 -14.43
N TYR A 41 4.28 -1.22 -13.54
CA TYR A 41 3.38 -0.37 -12.76
C TYR A 41 4.06 0.29 -11.56
N GLY A 42 5.23 -0.14 -11.14
CA GLY A 42 6.01 0.49 -10.08
C GLY A 42 6.24 1.98 -10.32
N SER A 43 6.51 2.38 -11.58
CA SER A 43 6.67 3.78 -11.97
C SER A 43 5.41 4.64 -11.84
N ARG A 44 4.23 4.04 -11.70
CA ARG A 44 2.94 4.73 -11.54
C ARG A 44 2.60 5.01 -10.08
N LEU A 45 3.39 4.50 -9.13
CA LEU A 45 3.19 4.80 -7.72
C LEU A 45 3.42 6.29 -7.46
N LYS A 46 2.47 6.92 -6.76
CA LYS A 46 2.56 8.33 -6.36
C LYS A 46 3.17 8.50 -4.97
N MET A 47 3.28 7.42 -4.21
CA MET A 47 4.02 7.44 -2.94
C MET A 47 5.50 7.62 -3.24
N ASN A 48 6.12 8.55 -2.56
CA ASN A 48 7.54 8.82 -2.72
C ASN A 48 8.34 7.81 -1.89
N ILE A 49 8.88 6.78 -2.55
CA ILE A 49 9.69 5.72 -1.94
C ILE A 49 11.13 5.92 -2.41
N VAL A 50 11.99 6.38 -1.51
CA VAL A 50 13.36 6.75 -1.83
C VAL A 50 14.33 6.30 -0.72
N PRO A 51 15.63 6.12 -1.04
CA PRO A 51 16.65 5.90 -0.03
C PRO A 51 16.69 7.05 0.99
N ILE A 52 17.03 6.74 2.23
CA ILE A 52 17.23 7.77 3.26
C ILE A 52 18.33 8.72 2.80
N ALA A 53 18.01 10.02 2.77
CA ALA A 53 18.93 11.05 2.32
C ALA A 53 20.22 11.06 3.19
N PRO A 54 21.42 11.25 2.61
CA PRO A 54 22.69 11.12 3.34
C PRO A 54 22.77 11.96 4.62
N HIS A 55 22.25 13.19 4.60
CA HIS A 55 22.24 14.09 5.76
C HIS A 55 21.29 13.67 6.89
N GLN A 56 20.41 12.71 6.64
CA GLN A 56 19.45 12.14 7.60
C GLN A 56 19.89 10.76 8.11
N ARG A 57 21.01 10.24 7.63
CA ARG A 57 21.54 8.93 8.03
C ARG A 57 22.25 9.03 9.38
N ASN A 58 21.92 8.10 10.29
CA ASN A 58 22.57 8.03 11.59
C ASN A 58 23.98 7.45 11.46
N HIS A 59 24.98 8.09 12.08
CA HIS A 59 26.38 7.63 12.06
C HIS A 59 26.57 6.23 12.65
N VAL A 60 25.83 5.85 13.69
CA VAL A 60 25.89 4.52 14.30
C VAL A 60 25.50 3.43 13.28
N VAL A 61 24.56 3.72 12.38
CA VAL A 61 24.18 2.78 11.31
C VAL A 61 25.29 2.66 10.26
N HIS A 62 26.03 3.72 9.97
CA HIS A 62 27.22 3.64 9.10
C HIS A 62 28.29 2.73 9.71
N ASP A 63 28.57 2.87 11.01
CA ASP A 63 29.53 2.01 11.71
C ASP A 63 29.08 0.55 11.71
N TRP A 64 27.80 0.32 11.92
CA TRP A 64 27.21 -1.02 11.86
C TRP A 64 27.32 -1.63 10.44
N ILE A 65 26.98 -0.88 9.39
CA ILE A 65 27.13 -1.31 7.99
C ILE A 65 28.60 -1.68 7.70
N ALA A 66 29.54 -0.83 8.12
CA ALA A 66 30.96 -1.08 7.94
C ALA A 66 31.44 -2.34 8.70
N ALA A 67 30.93 -2.56 9.90
CA ALA A 67 31.21 -3.77 10.67
C ALA A 67 30.64 -5.04 9.99
N CYS A 68 29.40 -4.99 9.52
CA CYS A 68 28.78 -6.10 8.78
C CYS A 68 29.56 -6.42 7.51
N THR A 69 29.94 -5.41 6.73
CA THR A 69 30.74 -5.59 5.50
C THR A 69 32.05 -6.27 5.79
N ARG A 70 32.77 -5.84 6.87
CA ARG A 70 34.03 -6.48 7.26
C ARG A 70 33.85 -7.94 7.72
N ALA A 71 32.79 -8.21 8.46
CA ALA A 71 32.54 -9.54 9.03
C ALA A 71 32.05 -10.57 8.01
N THR A 72 31.25 -10.14 7.01
CA THR A 72 30.55 -11.06 6.09
C THR A 72 31.02 -10.98 4.64
N GLY A 73 31.80 -9.96 4.29
CA GLY A 73 32.13 -9.66 2.89
C GLY A 73 30.96 -9.12 2.06
N ALA A 74 29.79 -8.90 2.68
CA ALA A 74 28.63 -8.38 1.99
C ALA A 74 28.90 -6.95 1.46
N ARG A 75 28.51 -6.70 0.23
CA ARG A 75 28.70 -5.37 -0.38
C ARG A 75 27.67 -4.36 0.17
N VAL A 76 28.09 -3.10 0.23
CA VAL A 76 27.18 -2.00 0.57
C VAL A 76 26.26 -1.71 -0.60
N MET A 77 24.95 -1.59 -0.29
CA MET A 77 23.91 -1.19 -1.26
C MET A 77 23.34 0.17 -0.87
N GLU A 78 23.53 1.15 -1.76
CA GLU A 78 23.00 2.51 -1.55
C GLU A 78 21.51 2.63 -1.83
N ASP A 79 20.99 1.84 -2.77
CA ASP A 79 19.56 1.77 -3.12
C ASP A 79 19.18 0.32 -3.46
N MET A 80 18.51 -0.34 -2.51
CA MET A 80 18.04 -1.71 -2.68
C MET A 80 16.90 -1.80 -3.69
N ASN A 81 16.01 -0.81 -3.72
CA ASN A 81 14.89 -0.79 -4.68
C ASN A 81 15.38 -0.62 -6.13
N ALA A 82 16.42 0.17 -6.35
CA ALA A 82 17.03 0.27 -7.68
C ALA A 82 17.58 -1.09 -8.16
N GLN A 83 18.18 -1.88 -7.27
CA GLN A 83 18.62 -3.23 -7.63
C GLN A 83 17.44 -4.13 -8.02
N ILE A 84 16.34 -4.09 -7.27
CA ILE A 84 15.13 -4.86 -7.57
C ILE A 84 14.57 -4.45 -8.94
N VAL A 85 14.43 -3.16 -9.20
CA VAL A 85 13.88 -2.65 -10.48
C VAL A 85 14.76 -3.04 -11.67
N HIS A 86 16.10 -2.95 -11.53
CA HIS A 86 17.01 -3.20 -12.65
C HIS A 86 17.35 -4.67 -12.87
N ARG A 87 17.37 -5.48 -11.79
CA ARG A 87 17.81 -6.89 -11.82
C ARG A 87 16.74 -7.88 -11.43
N GLY A 88 15.57 -7.42 -10.98
CA GLY A 88 14.50 -8.27 -10.47
C GLY A 88 14.68 -8.72 -9.02
N GLY A 89 15.78 -8.35 -8.38
CA GLY A 89 16.13 -8.71 -7.02
C GLY A 89 17.56 -8.33 -6.70
N PHE A 90 18.07 -8.81 -5.58
CA PHE A 90 19.48 -8.69 -5.19
C PHE A 90 19.91 -9.90 -4.35
N ASP A 91 21.21 -10.21 -4.41
CA ASP A 91 21.85 -11.20 -3.55
C ASP A 91 22.11 -10.61 -2.14
N ALA A 92 23.04 -11.19 -1.40
CA ALA A 92 23.46 -10.67 -0.10
C ALA A 92 24.03 -9.25 -0.21
N GLY A 93 23.59 -8.37 0.68
CA GLY A 93 24.08 -7.01 0.79
C GLY A 93 23.66 -6.35 2.10
N VAL A 94 24.25 -5.21 2.42
CA VAL A 94 23.92 -4.40 3.59
C VAL A 94 23.84 -2.94 3.21
N GLY A 95 22.87 -2.20 3.77
CA GLY A 95 22.69 -0.80 3.43
C GLY A 95 21.51 -0.17 4.15
N PHE A 96 21.19 1.06 3.78
CA PHE A 96 20.01 1.76 4.24
C PHE A 96 18.77 1.33 3.44
N PHE A 97 17.66 1.20 4.14
CA PHE A 97 16.37 0.95 3.50
C PHE A 97 15.89 2.18 2.72
N SER A 98 15.13 1.92 1.67
CA SER A 98 14.24 2.94 1.10
C SER A 98 13.00 3.07 1.97
N ILE A 99 12.54 4.30 2.16
CA ILE A 99 11.37 4.61 2.99
C ILE A 99 10.39 5.51 2.23
N ALA A 100 9.12 5.42 2.64
CA ALA A 100 8.04 6.21 2.05
C ALA A 100 7.96 7.59 2.71
N TYR A 101 8.75 8.56 2.24
CA TYR A 101 8.81 9.92 2.79
C TYR A 101 9.23 10.95 1.73
N ASP A 102 9.06 12.21 2.06
CA ASP A 102 9.62 13.33 1.31
C ASP A 102 10.98 13.73 1.93
N PRO A 103 12.10 13.56 1.22
CA PRO A 103 13.44 13.84 1.76
C PRO A 103 13.70 15.33 2.04
N TYR A 104 12.91 16.25 1.49
CA TYR A 104 13.05 17.67 1.72
C TYR A 104 12.33 18.11 2.99
N SER A 105 11.10 17.68 3.19
CA SER A 105 10.29 18.03 4.35
C SER A 105 10.42 17.07 5.53
N GLY A 106 10.91 15.86 5.30
CA GLY A 106 10.95 14.77 6.27
C GLY A 106 9.58 14.13 6.55
N TYR A 107 8.50 14.60 5.90
CA TYR A 107 7.17 14.07 6.13
C TYR A 107 6.94 12.73 5.45
N ARG A 108 6.10 11.92 6.07
CA ARG A 108 5.62 10.63 5.54
C ARG A 108 4.91 10.79 4.21
N SER A 109 5.27 9.98 3.22
CA SER A 109 4.51 9.79 1.99
C SER A 109 3.55 8.61 2.18
N SER A 110 2.30 8.90 2.51
CA SER A 110 1.25 7.90 2.70
C SER A 110 0.31 7.82 1.49
N ALA A 111 -0.47 6.75 1.38
CA ALA A 111 -1.53 6.69 0.39
C ALA A 111 -2.54 7.83 0.54
N SER A 112 -2.75 8.33 1.76
CA SER A 112 -3.57 9.52 2.00
C SER A 112 -2.98 10.77 1.35
N THR A 113 -1.70 11.05 1.60
CA THR A 113 -1.04 12.24 1.05
C THR A 113 -0.81 12.13 -0.46
N ALA A 114 -0.48 10.95 -0.96
CA ALA A 114 -0.15 10.73 -2.36
C ALA A 114 -1.38 10.68 -3.29
N TYR A 115 -2.50 10.11 -2.81
CA TYR A 115 -3.67 9.86 -3.67
C TYR A 115 -4.92 10.63 -3.25
N MET A 116 -5.17 10.80 -1.94
CA MET A 116 -6.42 11.39 -1.48
C MET A 116 -6.35 12.91 -1.33
N HIS A 117 -5.34 13.45 -0.65
CA HIS A 117 -5.23 14.89 -0.44
C HIS A 117 -5.27 15.70 -1.73
N PRO A 118 -4.61 15.28 -2.84
CA PRO A 118 -4.66 16.04 -4.08
C PRO A 118 -6.06 16.18 -4.70
N ILE A 119 -6.95 15.23 -4.45
CA ILE A 119 -8.28 15.14 -5.08
C ILE A 119 -9.44 15.54 -4.16
N LEU A 120 -9.16 15.82 -2.88
CA LEU A 120 -10.16 16.37 -1.96
C LEU A 120 -10.54 17.80 -2.32
N PRO A 121 -11.68 18.36 -1.82
CA PRO A 121 -12.18 19.69 -2.21
C PRO A 121 -11.19 20.84 -2.07
N ARG A 122 -10.23 20.76 -1.15
CA ARG A 122 -9.16 21.76 -0.96
C ARG A 122 -7.83 21.36 -1.60
N GLY A 123 -7.77 20.25 -2.29
CA GLY A 123 -6.57 19.79 -2.99
C GLY A 123 -6.39 20.47 -4.36
N PRO A 124 -5.22 20.32 -4.97
CA PRO A 124 -4.90 20.95 -6.26
C PRO A 124 -5.69 20.38 -7.44
N GLN A 125 -6.30 19.20 -7.32
CA GLN A 125 -7.05 18.52 -8.39
C GLN A 125 -8.38 17.97 -7.87
N PRO A 126 -9.30 18.81 -7.37
CA PRO A 126 -10.50 18.36 -6.68
C PRO A 126 -11.43 17.55 -7.59
N ARG A 127 -11.95 16.43 -7.06
CA ARG A 127 -12.90 15.55 -7.74
C ARG A 127 -14.29 15.74 -7.16
N ARG A 128 -15.20 16.34 -7.93
CA ARG A 128 -16.58 16.61 -7.51
C ARG A 128 -17.43 15.36 -7.32
N ASN A 129 -17.06 14.25 -7.95
CA ASN A 129 -17.73 12.96 -7.84
C ASN A 129 -17.16 12.05 -6.76
N LEU A 130 -16.22 12.54 -5.94
CA LEU A 130 -15.66 11.84 -4.79
C LEU A 130 -16.44 12.22 -3.53
N HIS A 131 -16.98 11.20 -2.85
CA HIS A 131 -17.64 11.35 -1.54
C HIS A 131 -16.88 10.56 -0.50
N LEU A 132 -16.36 11.25 0.52
CA LEU A 132 -15.62 10.65 1.62
C LEU A 132 -16.47 10.67 2.88
N PHE A 133 -16.77 9.49 3.41
CA PHE A 133 -17.51 9.31 4.66
C PHE A 133 -16.53 8.95 5.78
N LEU A 134 -16.07 9.94 6.53
CA LEU A 134 -15.26 9.72 7.74
C LEU A 134 -16.12 9.30 8.92
N GLU A 135 -15.51 8.71 9.95
CA GLU A 135 -16.17 8.26 11.16
C GLU A 135 -17.44 7.42 10.89
N THR A 136 -17.31 6.55 9.87
CA THR A 136 -18.41 5.74 9.36
C THR A 136 -17.91 4.31 9.19
N TRP A 137 -18.57 3.34 9.84
CA TRP A 137 -18.24 1.93 9.80
C TRP A 137 -19.11 1.20 8.79
N ALA A 138 -18.49 0.52 7.83
CA ALA A 138 -19.15 -0.48 7.03
C ALA A 138 -19.25 -1.77 7.84
N TYR A 139 -20.45 -2.31 8.00
CA TYR A 139 -20.65 -3.50 8.82
C TYR A 139 -21.36 -4.65 8.11
N ARG A 140 -21.97 -4.43 6.96
CA ARG A 140 -22.61 -5.48 6.16
C ARG A 140 -22.70 -5.11 4.68
N LEU A 141 -22.51 -6.09 3.80
CA LEU A 141 -22.84 -5.99 2.38
C LEU A 141 -24.34 -6.27 2.17
N CYS A 142 -24.95 -5.57 1.23
CA CYS A 142 -26.31 -5.82 0.80
C CYS A 142 -26.28 -6.58 -0.51
N PHE A 143 -26.79 -7.79 -0.53
CA PHE A 143 -26.91 -8.59 -1.75
C PHE A 143 -28.27 -8.36 -2.43
N ASP A 144 -28.32 -8.72 -3.69
CA ASP A 144 -29.57 -8.73 -4.46
C ASP A 144 -30.46 -9.91 -3.99
N GLU A 145 -31.75 -9.66 -3.82
CA GLU A 145 -32.69 -10.70 -3.42
C GLU A 145 -32.85 -11.82 -4.46
N ARG A 146 -32.62 -11.50 -5.73
CA ARG A 146 -32.73 -12.45 -6.86
C ARG A 146 -31.39 -13.09 -7.25
N ASP A 147 -30.28 -12.54 -6.81
CA ASP A 147 -28.94 -13.02 -7.11
C ASP A 147 -28.01 -12.80 -5.89
N ALA A 148 -27.89 -13.84 -5.08
CA ALA A 148 -27.06 -13.83 -3.87
C ALA A 148 -25.55 -13.60 -4.14
N LYS A 149 -25.10 -13.63 -5.40
CA LYS A 149 -23.72 -13.31 -5.78
C LYS A 149 -23.52 -11.85 -6.15
N ARG A 150 -24.60 -11.08 -6.28
CA ARG A 150 -24.58 -9.69 -6.68
C ARG A 150 -24.69 -8.75 -5.49
N VAL A 151 -23.66 -7.96 -5.24
CA VAL A 151 -23.67 -6.90 -4.22
C VAL A 151 -24.40 -5.66 -4.76
N ARG A 152 -25.35 -5.13 -3.99
CA ARG A 152 -26.13 -3.91 -4.29
C ARG A 152 -25.70 -2.69 -3.49
N GLY A 153 -24.95 -2.87 -2.44
CA GLY A 153 -24.53 -1.76 -1.58
C GLY A 153 -23.91 -2.21 -0.28
N VAL A 154 -23.73 -1.24 0.60
CA VAL A 154 -23.10 -1.44 1.90
C VAL A 154 -23.94 -0.77 2.98
N GLN A 155 -24.19 -1.48 4.06
CA GLN A 155 -24.75 -0.90 5.29
C GLN A 155 -23.63 -0.29 6.11
N VAL A 156 -23.84 0.96 6.51
CA VAL A 156 -22.87 1.73 7.27
C VAL A 156 -23.51 2.33 8.51
N ARG A 157 -22.70 2.54 9.55
CA ARG A 157 -23.11 3.22 10.78
C ARG A 157 -22.19 4.39 11.05
N THR A 158 -22.75 5.58 11.19
CA THR A 158 -22.01 6.78 11.57
C THR A 158 -21.63 6.76 13.05
N LYS A 159 -20.69 7.61 13.49
CA LYS A 159 -20.32 7.77 14.91
C LYS A 159 -21.49 8.14 15.80
N HIS A 160 -22.50 8.79 15.25
CA HIS A 160 -23.72 9.17 15.97
C HIS A 160 -24.77 8.04 16.02
N GLY A 161 -24.42 6.83 15.62
CA GLY A 161 -25.30 5.66 15.65
C GLY A 161 -26.33 5.58 14.51
N VAL A 162 -26.28 6.48 13.54
CA VAL A 162 -27.24 6.48 12.43
C VAL A 162 -26.84 5.41 11.40
N ASN A 163 -27.73 4.48 11.15
CA ASN A 163 -27.57 3.46 10.13
C ASN A 163 -28.05 3.98 8.77
N LYS A 164 -27.24 3.72 7.74
CA LYS A 164 -27.55 4.08 6.35
C LYS A 164 -27.17 2.94 5.41
N THR A 165 -27.83 2.87 4.26
CA THR A 165 -27.43 2.00 3.15
C THR A 165 -26.91 2.85 2.00
N ILE A 166 -25.67 2.62 1.61
CA ILE A 166 -25.04 3.25 0.43
C ILE A 166 -25.21 2.26 -0.72
N ARG A 167 -25.97 2.62 -1.74
CA ARG A 167 -26.21 1.77 -2.90
C ARG A 167 -25.03 1.86 -3.88
N ALA A 168 -24.61 0.73 -4.41
CA ALA A 168 -23.60 0.63 -5.46
C ALA A 168 -24.30 0.51 -6.83
N ARG A 169 -23.85 1.33 -7.79
CA ARG A 169 -24.35 1.25 -9.18
C ARG A 169 -23.56 0.28 -10.04
N ARG A 170 -22.29 0.08 -9.74
CA ARG A 170 -21.38 -0.81 -10.49
C ARG A 170 -20.83 -1.90 -9.61
N GLU A 171 -20.01 -1.56 -8.62
CA GLU A 171 -19.28 -2.49 -7.79
C GLU A 171 -19.04 -1.94 -6.38
N VAL A 172 -18.65 -2.83 -5.47
CA VAL A 172 -18.13 -2.50 -4.14
C VAL A 172 -16.74 -3.08 -4.03
N VAL A 173 -15.75 -2.22 -3.77
CA VAL A 173 -14.36 -2.64 -3.55
C VAL A 173 -14.13 -2.75 -2.05
N LEU A 174 -13.73 -3.94 -1.58
CA LEU A 174 -13.39 -4.18 -0.19
C LEU A 174 -11.89 -3.97 0.02
N ALA A 175 -11.55 -2.92 0.76
CA ALA A 175 -10.18 -2.54 1.09
C ALA A 175 -10.05 -2.16 2.57
N ALA A 176 -10.73 -2.92 3.46
CA ALA A 176 -10.79 -2.63 4.89
C ALA A 176 -9.59 -3.18 5.69
N GLY A 177 -8.63 -3.81 5.02
CA GLY A 177 -7.45 -4.42 5.64
C GLY A 177 -7.61 -5.90 5.92
N ALA A 178 -6.54 -6.53 6.43
CA ALA A 178 -6.45 -7.96 6.59
C ALA A 178 -7.44 -8.53 7.63
N PHE A 179 -7.85 -7.74 8.61
CA PHE A 179 -8.83 -8.16 9.63
C PHE A 179 -10.25 -7.77 9.26
N ASP A 180 -10.46 -6.52 8.84
CA ASP A 180 -11.82 -6.01 8.66
C ASP A 180 -12.47 -6.43 7.35
N THR A 181 -11.70 -6.72 6.30
CA THR A 181 -12.25 -7.26 5.05
C THR A 181 -12.86 -8.65 5.25
N PRO A 182 -12.17 -9.66 5.82
CA PRO A 182 -12.78 -10.96 6.15
C PRO A 182 -13.94 -10.83 7.14
N ARG A 183 -13.80 -9.98 8.17
CA ARG A 183 -14.87 -9.73 9.12
C ARG A 183 -16.15 -9.22 8.44
N LEU A 184 -16.01 -8.28 7.50
CA LEU A 184 -17.14 -7.74 6.75
C LEU A 184 -17.81 -8.81 5.89
N LEU A 185 -17.03 -9.68 5.24
CA LEU A 185 -17.55 -10.81 4.49
C LEU A 185 -18.32 -11.78 5.38
N LEU A 186 -17.74 -12.23 6.50
CA LEU A 186 -18.40 -13.11 7.46
C LEU A 186 -19.71 -12.51 8.01
N LEU A 187 -19.72 -11.22 8.39
CA LEU A 187 -20.91 -10.51 8.84
C LEU A 187 -21.98 -10.39 7.73
N SER A 188 -21.60 -10.55 6.50
CA SER A 188 -22.47 -10.47 5.32
C SER A 188 -23.00 -11.82 4.86
N GLY A 189 -22.50 -12.92 5.47
CA GLY A 189 -22.93 -14.29 5.14
C GLY A 189 -22.13 -14.96 4.03
N VAL A 190 -20.88 -14.49 3.80
CA VAL A 190 -19.93 -15.05 2.83
C VAL A 190 -18.89 -15.88 3.55
#